data_e258850389bad79c91d0b88d2899a885
#
_entry.id   e258850389bad79c91d0b88d2899a885
#
_cell.length_a   1.000
_cell.length_b   1.000
_cell.length_c   1.000
_cell.angle_alpha   90.00
_cell.angle_beta   90.00
_cell.angle_gamma   90.00
#
_symmetry.space_group_name_H-M   'P 1'
#
loop_
_entity.id
_entity.type
_entity.pdbx_description
1 polymer ?
#
loop_
_entity_poly.entity_id
_entity_poly.type
_entity_poly.pdbx_seq_one_letter_code
_entity_poly.pdbx_strand_id
1 'polypeptide(L)'
;MMIGSTEFTFDKGCGEYVGKLQVWGRETDVFLDTEHAEGESIDKIVTEKINWIEHNKEKIVKAFMEENDHYVDVVNEMIACGDFKADGPISADDFVNALFVDNVTIWVKGVDTDFALDLDAEPDYLLGHLAFMEIDNQYHVEFGGLNG
;
A
#
# COMPACT_ATOMS: atom_id res chain seq x y z
N MET A 1 -8.60 -14.78 14.67
CA MET A 1 -7.34 -14.21 15.21
C MET A 1 -7.52 -12.72 15.45
N MET A 2 -7.14 -12.24 16.60
CA MET A 2 -7.26 -10.81 16.94
C MET A 2 -5.94 -10.08 16.71
N ILE A 3 -6.00 -8.98 15.97
CA ILE A 3 -4.91 -8.03 15.83
C ILE A 3 -5.40 -6.72 16.46
N GLY A 4 -4.87 -6.40 17.64
CA GLY A 4 -5.46 -5.35 18.45
C GLY A 4 -6.91 -5.70 18.79
N SER A 5 -7.85 -4.81 18.45
CA SER A 5 -9.29 -5.02 18.62
C SER A 5 -9.99 -5.52 17.34
N THR A 6 -9.23 -5.85 16.29
CA THR A 6 -9.77 -6.24 14.99
C THR A 6 -9.69 -7.75 14.80
N GLU A 7 -10.81 -8.37 14.41
CA GLU A 7 -10.85 -9.79 14.07
C GLU A 7 -10.36 -10.04 12.65
N PHE A 8 -9.39 -10.94 12.50
CA PHE A 8 -8.92 -11.46 11.22
C PHE A 8 -9.43 -12.87 11.03
N THR A 9 -9.97 -13.15 9.85
CA THR A 9 -10.57 -14.42 9.49
C THR A 9 -9.73 -15.15 8.46
N PHE A 10 -9.52 -16.45 8.64
CA PHE A 10 -8.77 -17.25 7.67
C PHE A 10 -9.60 -17.47 6.40
N ASP A 11 -9.03 -17.09 5.26
CA ASP A 11 -9.61 -17.27 3.94
C ASP A 11 -8.95 -18.47 3.26
N LYS A 12 -9.70 -19.56 3.11
CA LYS A 12 -9.21 -20.79 2.49
C LYS A 12 -8.89 -20.62 1.00
N GLY A 13 -9.52 -19.65 0.34
CA GLY A 13 -9.31 -19.38 -1.08
C GLY A 13 -7.91 -18.84 -1.36
N CYS A 14 -7.39 -17.96 -0.50
CA CYS A 14 -6.04 -17.40 -0.66
C CYS A 14 -5.02 -17.96 0.34
N GLY A 15 -5.47 -18.72 1.34
CA GLY A 15 -4.57 -19.29 2.36
C GLY A 15 -4.02 -18.28 3.35
N GLU A 16 -4.69 -17.15 3.53
CA GLU A 16 -4.25 -16.06 4.39
C GLU A 16 -5.33 -15.63 5.36
N TYR A 17 -4.93 -15.00 6.46
CA TYR A 17 -5.87 -14.28 7.33
C TYR A 17 -6.16 -12.92 6.74
N VAL A 18 -7.42 -12.52 6.73
CA VAL A 18 -7.88 -11.25 6.15
C VAL A 18 -8.63 -10.44 7.19
N GLY A 19 -8.30 -9.18 7.28
CA GLY A 19 -8.97 -8.23 8.15
C GLY A 19 -8.83 -6.81 7.62
N LYS A 20 -9.39 -5.85 8.35
CA LYS A 20 -9.34 -4.44 7.95
C LYS A 20 -8.74 -3.60 9.06
N LEU A 21 -7.76 -2.78 8.71
CA LEU A 21 -7.13 -1.83 9.63
C LEU A 21 -7.10 -0.44 8.99
N GLN A 22 -7.04 0.58 9.83
CA GLN A 22 -6.91 1.96 9.34
C GLN A 22 -5.48 2.23 8.90
N VAL A 23 -5.32 2.70 7.67
CA VAL A 23 -4.02 3.12 7.12
C VAL A 23 -4.21 4.43 6.37
N TRP A 24 -3.48 5.47 6.76
CA TRP A 24 -3.59 6.82 6.22
C TRP A 24 -5.03 7.34 6.19
N GLY A 25 -5.78 7.05 7.27
CA GLY A 25 -7.16 7.52 7.43
C GLY A 25 -8.22 6.72 6.68
N ARG A 26 -7.85 5.61 6.05
CA ARG A 26 -8.79 4.75 5.32
C ARG A 26 -8.84 3.34 5.91
N GLU A 27 -10.02 2.73 5.88
CA GLU A 27 -10.16 1.31 6.18
C GLU A 27 -9.54 0.50 5.04
N THR A 28 -8.53 -0.30 5.36
CA THR A 28 -7.66 -0.95 4.39
C THR A 28 -7.64 -2.46 4.61
N ASP A 29 -7.77 -3.22 3.53
CA ASP A 29 -7.65 -4.68 3.60
C ASP A 29 -6.22 -5.08 3.91
N VAL A 30 -6.06 -5.99 4.88
CA VAL A 30 -4.76 -6.51 5.30
C VAL A 30 -4.78 -8.03 5.22
N PHE A 31 -3.80 -8.58 4.53
CA PHE A 31 -3.62 -10.02 4.33
C PHE A 31 -2.40 -10.49 5.10
N LEU A 32 -2.56 -11.55 5.90
CA LEU A 32 -1.47 -12.11 6.70
C LEU A 32 -1.16 -13.53 6.23
N ASP A 33 0.05 -13.71 5.71
CA ASP A 33 0.60 -15.04 5.48
C ASP A 33 1.32 -15.48 6.75
N THR A 34 0.79 -16.50 7.40
CA THR A 34 1.32 -17.01 8.66
C THR A 34 1.93 -18.40 8.53
N GLU A 35 2.12 -18.88 7.31
CA GLU A 35 2.65 -20.23 7.04
C GLU A 35 4.00 -20.47 7.71
N HIS A 36 4.84 -19.46 7.76
CA HIS A 36 6.18 -19.55 8.34
C HIS A 36 6.30 -18.87 9.72
N ALA A 37 5.18 -18.50 10.32
CA ALA A 37 5.17 -17.94 11.67
C ALA A 37 5.35 -19.04 12.70
N GLU A 38 6.42 -18.96 13.49
CA GLU A 38 6.78 -19.97 14.50
C GLU A 38 6.79 -19.35 15.89
N GLY A 39 5.70 -19.51 16.64
CA GLY A 39 5.67 -19.14 18.06
C GLY A 39 5.79 -17.64 18.35
N GLU A 40 5.74 -16.80 17.32
CA GLU A 40 5.81 -15.35 17.50
C GLU A 40 4.46 -14.77 17.90
N SER A 41 4.51 -13.58 18.50
CA SER A 41 3.33 -12.75 18.69
C SER A 41 2.96 -12.09 17.36
N ILE A 42 2.07 -12.72 16.61
CA ILE A 42 1.61 -12.22 15.30
C ILE A 42 0.98 -10.83 15.47
N ASP A 43 0.17 -10.63 16.50
CA ASP A 43 -0.43 -9.35 16.83
C ASP A 43 0.61 -8.23 16.92
N LYS A 44 1.69 -8.48 17.67
CA LYS A 44 2.77 -7.50 17.87
C LYS A 44 3.49 -7.17 16.56
N ILE A 45 3.81 -8.19 15.75
CA ILE A 45 4.51 -8.03 14.48
C ILE A 45 3.64 -7.22 13.51
N VAL A 46 2.39 -7.60 13.36
CA VAL A 46 1.46 -6.92 12.44
C VAL A 46 1.27 -5.46 12.86
N THR A 47 1.04 -5.23 14.15
CA THR A 47 0.87 -3.87 14.68
C THR A 47 2.10 -3.01 14.40
N GLU A 48 3.30 -3.57 14.57
CA GLU A 48 4.55 -2.87 14.27
C GLU A 48 4.65 -2.46 12.80
N LYS A 49 4.34 -3.39 11.88
CA LYS A 49 4.43 -3.10 10.44
C LYS A 49 3.38 -2.08 10.00
N ILE A 50 2.15 -2.21 10.48
CA ILE A 50 1.09 -1.24 10.17
C ILE A 50 1.43 0.15 10.73
N ASN A 51 1.94 0.23 11.95
CA ASN A 51 2.38 1.50 12.52
C ASN A 51 3.52 2.12 11.72
N TRP A 52 4.45 1.30 11.23
CA TRP A 52 5.52 1.81 10.38
C TRP A 52 4.98 2.42 9.09
N ILE A 53 4.05 1.74 8.42
CA ILE A 53 3.39 2.26 7.19
C ILE A 53 2.71 3.60 7.51
N GLU A 54 1.96 3.64 8.61
CA GLU A 54 1.22 4.84 9.04
C GLU A 54 2.13 6.06 9.20
N HIS A 55 3.33 5.86 9.76
CA HIS A 55 4.26 6.94 10.09
C HIS A 55 5.31 7.21 9.01
N ASN A 56 5.33 6.44 7.91
CA ASN A 56 6.35 6.56 6.87
C ASN A 56 5.76 6.76 5.47
N LYS A 57 4.64 7.45 5.39
CA LYS A 57 3.99 7.77 4.11
C LYS A 57 4.94 8.46 3.15
N GLU A 58 5.69 9.46 3.63
CA GLU A 58 6.63 10.21 2.79
C GLU A 58 7.69 9.33 2.16
N LYS A 59 8.23 8.39 2.94
CA LYS A 59 9.26 7.46 2.45
C LYS A 59 8.71 6.53 1.38
N ILE A 60 7.50 6.01 1.57
CA ILE A 60 6.85 5.11 0.61
C ILE A 60 6.53 5.85 -0.68
N VAL A 61 5.90 7.02 -0.57
CA VAL A 61 5.51 7.84 -1.72
C VAL A 61 6.73 8.32 -2.49
N LYS A 62 7.80 8.71 -1.78
CA LYS A 62 9.06 9.12 -2.41
C LYS A 62 9.66 8.00 -3.26
N ALA A 63 9.68 6.77 -2.74
CA ALA A 63 10.18 5.61 -3.48
C ALA A 63 9.38 5.36 -4.76
N PHE A 64 8.06 5.53 -4.70
CA PHE A 64 7.20 5.45 -5.88
C PHE A 64 7.51 6.57 -6.88
N MET A 65 7.55 7.82 -6.42
CA MET A 65 7.75 8.98 -7.29
C MET A 65 9.13 9.03 -7.95
N GLU A 66 10.16 8.48 -7.31
CA GLU A 66 11.49 8.42 -7.90
C GLU A 66 11.51 7.70 -9.26
N GLU A 67 10.61 6.74 -9.46
CA GLU A 67 10.53 5.97 -10.71
C GLU A 67 9.30 6.32 -11.55
N ASN A 68 8.36 7.07 -11.02
CA ASN A 68 7.05 7.28 -11.65
C ASN A 68 6.59 8.74 -11.68
N ASP A 69 7.48 9.70 -11.52
CA ASP A 69 7.15 11.12 -11.55
C ASP A 69 6.57 11.58 -12.91
N HIS A 70 6.88 10.85 -13.98
CA HIS A 70 6.32 11.11 -15.32
C HIS A 70 4.81 10.96 -15.39
N TYR A 71 4.17 10.26 -14.44
CA TYR A 71 2.71 10.13 -14.39
C TYR A 71 2.00 11.47 -14.28
N VAL A 72 2.62 12.45 -13.62
CA VAL A 72 2.06 13.81 -13.53
C VAL A 72 1.89 14.40 -14.93
N ASP A 73 2.89 14.25 -15.79
CA ASP A 73 2.85 14.74 -17.18
C ASP A 73 1.85 13.95 -18.01
N VAL A 74 1.79 12.62 -17.84
CA VAL A 74 0.82 11.78 -18.56
C VAL A 74 -0.62 12.19 -18.22
N VAL A 75 -0.92 12.36 -16.94
CA VAL A 75 -2.26 12.78 -16.50
C VAL A 75 -2.58 14.17 -17.05
N ASN A 76 -1.64 15.11 -17.01
CA ASN A 76 -1.83 16.46 -17.53
C ASN A 76 -2.07 16.48 -19.04
N GLU A 77 -1.41 15.62 -19.81
CA GLU A 77 -1.68 15.46 -21.23
C GLU A 77 -3.09 14.96 -21.49
N MET A 78 -3.55 14.00 -20.68
CA MET A 78 -4.91 13.46 -20.76
C MET A 78 -5.95 14.51 -20.39
N ILE A 79 -5.68 15.34 -19.39
CA ILE A 79 -6.55 16.46 -19.02
C ILE A 79 -6.66 17.45 -20.19
N ALA A 80 -5.54 17.81 -20.80
CA ALA A 80 -5.50 18.74 -21.94
C ALA A 80 -6.26 18.21 -23.16
N CYS A 81 -6.24 16.89 -23.39
CA CYS A 81 -6.94 16.23 -24.48
C CYS A 81 -8.42 15.92 -24.18
N GLY A 82 -8.88 16.13 -22.94
CA GLY A 82 -10.24 15.80 -22.51
C GLY A 82 -10.45 14.33 -22.18
N ASP A 83 -9.39 13.52 -22.12
CA ASP A 83 -9.47 12.11 -21.78
C ASP A 83 -9.52 11.86 -20.27
N PHE A 84 -9.20 12.86 -19.46
CA PHE A 84 -9.28 12.81 -18.02
C PHE A 84 -9.99 14.06 -17.52
N LYS A 85 -11.04 13.88 -16.72
CA LYS A 85 -11.82 15.01 -16.17
C LYS A 85 -11.12 15.65 -14.98
N ALA A 86 -10.76 16.93 -15.16
CA ALA A 86 -10.25 17.78 -14.08
C ALA A 86 -10.48 19.24 -14.48
N ASP A 87 -10.45 20.13 -13.48
CA ASP A 87 -10.65 21.57 -13.69
C ASP A 87 -9.43 22.25 -14.34
N GLY A 88 -8.29 21.59 -14.34
CA GLY A 88 -7.05 22.10 -14.90
C GLY A 88 -5.89 21.16 -14.62
N PRO A 89 -4.66 21.53 -15.01
CA PRO A 89 -3.48 20.72 -14.74
C PRO A 89 -3.29 20.45 -13.24
N ILE A 90 -2.69 19.30 -12.94
CA ILE A 90 -2.35 18.92 -11.57
C ILE A 90 -0.87 19.11 -11.32
N SER A 91 -0.51 19.37 -10.05
CA SER A 91 0.88 19.42 -9.60
C SER A 91 1.34 18.03 -9.12
N ALA A 92 2.65 17.90 -8.87
CA ALA A 92 3.19 16.71 -8.23
C ALA A 92 2.58 16.53 -6.83
N ASP A 93 2.35 17.62 -6.07
CA ASP A 93 1.70 17.56 -4.76
C ASP A 93 0.26 17.07 -4.86
N ASP A 94 -0.49 17.50 -5.87
CA ASP A 94 -1.85 17.02 -6.10
C ASP A 94 -1.85 15.50 -6.34
N PHE A 95 -0.90 15.03 -7.14
CA PHE A 95 -0.74 13.61 -7.44
C PHE A 95 -0.44 12.81 -6.16
N VAL A 96 0.54 13.25 -5.39
CA VAL A 96 0.96 12.61 -4.15
C VAL A 96 -0.19 12.57 -3.12
N ASN A 97 -0.93 13.66 -3.00
CA ASN A 97 -2.05 13.75 -2.07
C ASN A 97 -3.22 12.85 -2.44
N ALA A 98 -3.29 12.42 -3.69
CA ALA A 98 -4.32 11.48 -4.15
C ALA A 98 -4.00 10.02 -3.83
N LEU A 99 -2.74 9.70 -3.50
CA LEU A 99 -2.31 8.33 -3.24
C LEU A 99 -2.83 7.81 -1.90
N PHE A 100 -3.28 6.57 -1.88
CA PHE A 100 -3.69 5.87 -0.67
C PHE A 100 -3.32 4.39 -0.76
N VAL A 101 -3.34 3.69 0.36
CA VAL A 101 -3.05 2.25 0.41
C VAL A 101 -4.34 1.48 0.15
N ASP A 102 -4.36 0.70 -0.93
CA ASP A 102 -5.50 -0.15 -1.28
C ASP A 102 -5.52 -1.42 -0.40
N ASN A 103 -4.37 -2.05 -0.25
CA ASN A 103 -4.21 -3.25 0.58
C ASN A 103 -2.78 -3.39 1.07
N VAL A 104 -2.62 -4.23 2.11
CA VAL A 104 -1.31 -4.58 2.67
C VAL A 104 -1.22 -6.09 2.78
N THR A 105 -0.06 -6.66 2.46
CA THR A 105 0.24 -8.07 2.69
C THR A 105 1.47 -8.18 3.59
N ILE A 106 1.39 -8.98 4.63
CA ILE A 106 2.48 -9.18 5.60
C ILE A 106 2.81 -10.68 5.64
N TRP A 107 4.04 -11.02 5.31
CA TRP A 107 4.57 -12.38 5.39
C TRP A 107 5.24 -12.54 6.75
N VAL A 108 4.47 -13.02 7.73
CA VAL A 108 4.92 -13.09 9.13
C VAL A 108 5.99 -14.15 9.29
N LYS A 109 7.19 -13.73 9.67
CA LYS A 109 8.36 -14.62 9.86
C LYS A 109 9.32 -14.02 10.90
N GLY A 110 8.83 -13.74 12.11
CA GLY A 110 9.65 -13.18 13.18
C GLY A 110 10.36 -11.89 12.76
N VAL A 111 11.65 -11.83 13.00
CA VAL A 111 12.49 -10.68 12.61
C VAL A 111 12.69 -10.55 11.11
N ASP A 112 12.43 -11.62 10.35
CA ASP A 112 12.56 -11.65 8.89
C ASP A 112 11.23 -11.34 8.18
N THR A 113 10.28 -10.75 8.88
CA THR A 113 8.98 -10.39 8.33
C THR A 113 9.11 -9.28 7.28
N ASP A 114 8.82 -9.62 6.04
CA ASP A 114 8.70 -8.67 4.94
C ASP A 114 7.23 -8.33 4.74
N PHE A 115 6.96 -7.21 4.10
CA PHE A 115 5.60 -6.81 3.80
C PHE A 115 5.55 -5.98 2.53
N ALA A 116 4.36 -5.84 1.98
CA ALA A 116 4.14 -5.07 0.77
C ALA A 116 2.78 -4.38 0.82
N LEU A 117 2.60 -3.40 -0.02
CA LEU A 117 1.31 -2.73 -0.17
C LEU A 117 1.10 -2.33 -1.62
N ASP A 118 -0.16 -2.16 -1.98
CA ASP A 118 -0.55 -1.58 -3.25
C ASP A 118 -1.06 -0.16 -3.01
N LEU A 119 -0.52 0.79 -3.78
CA LEU A 119 -1.02 2.16 -3.81
C LEU A 119 -2.05 2.30 -4.92
N ASP A 120 -3.10 3.03 -4.64
CA ASP A 120 -4.07 3.49 -5.61
C ASP A 120 -4.21 5.00 -5.47
N ALA A 121 -4.99 5.64 -6.32
CA ALA A 121 -5.17 7.08 -6.30
C ALA A 121 -6.63 7.46 -6.46
N GLU A 122 -7.05 8.52 -5.75
CA GLU A 122 -8.37 9.12 -5.91
C GLU A 122 -8.23 10.64 -5.90
N PRO A 123 -8.44 11.36 -7.03
CA PRO A 123 -8.86 10.84 -8.36
C PRO A 123 -7.92 9.78 -8.93
N ASP A 124 -8.40 9.01 -9.91
CA ASP A 124 -7.70 7.85 -10.47
C ASP A 124 -6.50 8.21 -11.35
N TYR A 125 -5.51 8.87 -10.78
CA TYR A 125 -4.31 9.29 -11.50
C TYR A 125 -3.40 8.13 -11.89
N LEU A 126 -3.60 6.94 -11.32
CA LEU A 126 -2.89 5.73 -11.71
C LEU A 126 -3.58 4.98 -12.84
N LEU A 127 -4.70 5.54 -13.37
CA LEU A 127 -5.38 5.06 -14.57
C LEU A 127 -5.83 3.60 -14.49
N GLY A 128 -6.33 3.21 -13.31
CA GLY A 128 -6.83 1.86 -13.05
C GLY A 128 -5.76 0.86 -12.62
N HIS A 129 -4.50 1.30 -12.49
CA HIS A 129 -3.42 0.44 -12.01
C HIS A 129 -3.22 0.56 -10.51
N LEU A 130 -2.66 -0.49 -9.93
CA LEU A 130 -2.15 -0.46 -8.56
C LEU A 130 -0.62 -0.44 -8.59
N ALA A 131 -0.01 0.34 -7.72
CA ALA A 131 1.45 0.42 -7.61
C ALA A 131 1.93 -0.47 -6.48
N PHE A 132 2.66 -1.53 -6.81
CA PHE A 132 3.18 -2.49 -5.84
C PHE A 132 4.45 -1.96 -5.20
N MET A 133 4.42 -1.80 -3.87
CA MET A 133 5.56 -1.33 -3.08
C MET A 133 6.00 -2.44 -2.13
N GLU A 134 7.26 -2.85 -2.23
CA GLU A 134 7.85 -3.88 -1.37
C GLU A 134 8.66 -3.24 -0.26
N ILE A 135 8.52 -3.75 0.96
CA ILE A 135 9.24 -3.25 2.13
C ILE A 135 9.84 -4.45 2.85
N ASP A 136 11.17 -4.47 2.97
CA ASP A 136 11.87 -5.57 3.63
C ASP A 136 11.87 -5.42 5.16
N ASN A 137 12.43 -6.42 5.84
CA ASN A 137 12.50 -6.45 7.29
C ASN A 137 13.41 -5.35 7.90
N GLN A 138 14.20 -4.67 7.08
CA GLN A 138 15.02 -3.53 7.46
C GLN A 138 14.41 -2.20 7.02
N TYR A 139 13.15 -2.24 6.53
CA TYR A 139 12.39 -1.07 6.09
C TYR A 139 12.97 -0.36 4.87
N HIS A 140 13.64 -1.10 3.99
CA HIS A 140 13.98 -0.60 2.66
C HIS A 140 12.74 -0.68 1.77
N VAL A 141 12.40 0.42 1.11
CA VAL A 141 11.21 0.52 0.25
C VAL A 141 11.64 0.47 -1.21
N GLU A 142 10.97 -0.38 -1.98
CA GLU A 142 11.27 -0.55 -3.40
C GLU A 142 9.97 -0.62 -4.20
N PHE A 143 9.92 0.11 -5.31
CA PHE A 143 8.80 0.02 -6.24
C PHE A 143 8.92 -1.29 -7.04
N GLY A 144 7.90 -2.12 -6.99
CA GLY A 144 7.89 -3.45 -7.63
C GLY A 144 7.13 -3.53 -8.94
N GLY A 145 6.49 -2.45 -9.39
CA GLY A 145 5.77 -2.42 -10.66
C GLY A 145 4.30 -2.03 -10.53
N LEU A 146 3.65 -1.85 -11.68
CA LEU A 146 2.23 -1.56 -11.78
C LEU A 146 1.45 -2.83 -12.11
N ASN A 147 0.29 -3.01 -11.48
CA ASN A 147 -0.62 -4.14 -11.67
C ASN A 147 -2.01 -3.64 -12.11
N GLY A 148 -2.73 -4.48 -12.76
CA GLY A 148 -4.09 -4.20 -13.20
C GLY A 148 -4.22 -3.90 -14.67
#